data_1814028e827a8209b371edf97563c2bf
#
_entry.id   1814028e827a8209b371edf97563c2bf
#
_cell.length_a   1.000
_cell.length_b   1.000
_cell.length_c   1.000
_cell.angle_alpha   90.00
_cell.angle_beta   90.00
_cell.angle_gamma   90.00
#
_symmetry.space_group_name_H-M   'P 1'
#
loop_
_entity.id
_entity.type
_entity.pdbx_description
1 polymer ?
#
loop_
_entity_poly.entity_id
_entity_poly.type
_entity_poly.pdbx_seq_one_letter_code
_entity_poly.pdbx_strand_id
1 'polypeptide(L)'
;MSITFNADEIFEMAEEIERNGAKFYRKAADNTSDKAARRMLLDLAVMEDGHLETFQSMRRKLTDKEKEPVVYDPDNEAAQYLQAMADMHGCEGKISPTKELTGKETLKEIIEIALNAEKESVVFYFGLKNFVPDTAG
;
A
#
# COMPACT_ATOMS: atom_id res chain seq x y z
N MET A 1 -22.19 -12.47 2.73
CA MET A 1 -21.95 -11.86 1.41
C MET A 1 -20.46 -11.79 1.16
N SER A 2 -20.00 -12.33 0.04
CA SER A 2 -18.63 -12.07 -0.39
C SER A 2 -18.56 -10.69 -1.02
N ILE A 3 -17.68 -9.83 -0.51
CA ILE A 3 -17.37 -8.54 -1.14
C ILE A 3 -16.46 -8.85 -2.33
N THR A 4 -16.86 -8.42 -3.51
CA THR A 4 -16.08 -8.59 -4.74
C THR A 4 -15.77 -7.22 -5.32
N PHE A 5 -14.52 -6.99 -5.63
CA PHE A 5 -14.03 -5.75 -6.21
C PHE A 5 -13.68 -5.94 -7.70
N ASN A 6 -13.75 -4.89 -8.48
CA ASN A 6 -13.19 -4.91 -9.83
C ASN A 6 -11.68 -4.64 -9.79
N ALA A 7 -11.00 -4.85 -10.92
CA ALA A 7 -9.56 -4.66 -11.00
C ALA A 7 -9.15 -3.19 -10.75
N ASP A 8 -9.96 -2.23 -11.21
CA ASP A 8 -9.69 -0.81 -11.00
C ASP A 8 -9.68 -0.44 -9.52
N GLU A 9 -10.67 -0.93 -8.75
CA GLU A 9 -10.76 -0.72 -7.30
C GLU A 9 -9.57 -1.33 -6.56
N ILE A 10 -9.14 -2.51 -6.97
CA ILE A 10 -7.96 -3.19 -6.39
C ILE A 10 -6.69 -2.38 -6.65
N PHE A 11 -6.49 -1.89 -7.88
CA PHE A 11 -5.34 -1.04 -8.18
C PHE A 11 -5.39 0.30 -7.47
N GLU A 12 -6.56 0.91 -7.32
CA GLU A 12 -6.72 2.13 -6.54
C GLU A 12 -6.27 1.94 -5.08
N MET A 13 -6.66 0.84 -4.48
CA MET A 13 -6.21 0.49 -3.12
C MET A 13 -4.70 0.26 -3.07
N ALA A 14 -4.13 -0.46 -4.04
CA ALA A 14 -2.69 -0.67 -4.13
C ALA A 14 -1.94 0.67 -4.24
N GLU A 15 -2.39 1.57 -5.11
CA GLU A 15 -1.82 2.91 -5.23
C GLU A 15 -1.83 3.68 -3.90
N GLU A 16 -2.92 3.58 -3.14
CA GLU A 16 -3.04 4.26 -1.85
C GLU A 16 -2.10 3.68 -0.80
N ILE A 17 -1.93 2.36 -0.78
CA ILE A 17 -0.95 1.68 0.09
C ILE A 17 0.47 2.20 -0.18
N GLU A 18 0.86 2.29 -1.45
CA GLU A 18 2.20 2.76 -1.82
C GLU A 18 2.39 4.26 -1.50
N ARG A 19 1.36 5.08 -1.70
CA ARG A 19 1.41 6.49 -1.27
C ARG A 19 1.62 6.63 0.23
N ASN A 20 0.89 5.87 1.00
CA ASN A 20 0.98 5.89 2.46
C ASN A 20 2.36 5.39 2.92
N GLY A 21 2.91 4.37 2.29
CA GLY A 21 4.26 3.87 2.53
C GLY A 21 5.33 4.93 2.27
N ALA A 22 5.26 5.60 1.13
CA ALA A 22 6.18 6.68 0.79
C ALA A 22 6.13 7.83 1.80
N LYS A 23 4.93 8.25 2.21
CA LYS A 23 4.75 9.27 3.24
C LYS A 23 5.33 8.84 4.59
N PHE A 24 5.10 7.59 4.98
CA PHE A 24 5.62 7.02 6.21
C PHE A 24 7.14 7.09 6.27
N TYR A 25 7.82 6.63 5.22
CA TYR A 25 9.29 6.65 5.17
C TYR A 25 9.87 8.06 5.12
N ARG A 26 9.22 8.99 4.41
CA ARG A 26 9.66 10.40 4.38
C ARG A 26 9.51 11.07 5.74
N LYS A 27 8.39 10.85 6.41
CA LYS A 27 8.16 11.36 7.77
C LYS A 27 9.17 10.79 8.76
N ALA A 28 9.45 9.49 8.68
CA ALA A 28 10.47 8.85 9.49
C ALA A 28 11.88 9.44 9.22
N ALA A 29 12.21 9.70 7.97
CA ALA A 29 13.48 10.34 7.58
C ALA A 29 13.62 11.75 8.18
N ASP A 30 12.55 12.53 8.22
CA ASP A 30 12.53 13.86 8.81
C ASP A 30 12.80 13.83 10.32
N ASN A 31 12.40 12.75 10.99
CA ASN A 31 12.57 12.56 12.42
C ASN A 31 13.90 11.88 12.80
N THR A 32 14.70 11.48 11.82
CA THR A 32 15.93 10.72 12.04
C THR A 32 17.16 11.61 11.93
N SER A 33 18.01 11.64 12.96
CA SER A 33 19.24 12.41 12.99
C SER A 33 20.45 11.67 12.38
N ASP A 34 20.42 10.34 12.39
CA ASP A 34 21.47 9.52 11.77
C ASP A 34 21.42 9.62 10.25
N LYS A 35 22.54 9.99 9.63
CA LYS A 35 22.58 10.22 8.19
C LYS A 35 22.37 8.95 7.37
N ALA A 36 22.89 7.81 7.81
CA ALA A 36 22.77 6.55 7.10
C ALA A 36 21.33 6.02 7.19
N ALA A 37 20.73 6.08 8.37
CA ALA A 37 19.33 5.72 8.57
C ALA A 37 18.39 6.61 7.77
N ARG A 38 18.62 7.92 7.79
CA ARG A 38 17.84 8.88 6.99
C ARG A 38 17.91 8.55 5.50
N ARG A 39 19.10 8.28 4.99
CA ARG A 39 19.26 7.94 3.57
C ARG A 39 18.52 6.66 3.23
N MET A 40 18.61 5.63 4.07
CA MET A 40 17.88 4.37 3.87
C MET A 40 16.38 4.61 3.80
N LEU A 41 15.82 5.42 4.71
CA LEU A 41 14.39 5.75 4.73
C LEU A 41 13.97 6.50 3.47
N LEU A 42 14.79 7.43 2.99
CA LEU A 42 14.50 8.15 1.73
C LEU A 42 14.59 7.22 0.51
N ASP A 43 15.53 6.30 0.48
CA ASP A 43 15.65 5.29 -0.59
C ASP A 43 14.43 4.36 -0.60
N LEU A 44 13.93 3.97 0.58
CA LEU A 44 12.68 3.21 0.70
C LEU A 44 11.47 4.00 0.19
N ALA A 45 11.38 5.29 0.52
CA ALA A 45 10.31 6.14 0.00
C ALA A 45 10.31 6.23 -1.53
N VAL A 46 11.49 6.34 -2.15
CA VAL A 46 11.64 6.34 -3.61
C VAL A 46 11.23 4.98 -4.21
N MET A 47 11.51 3.90 -3.53
CA MET A 47 11.08 2.56 -3.94
C MET A 47 9.54 2.47 -3.97
N GLU A 48 8.87 2.98 -2.92
CA GLU A 48 7.40 3.04 -2.88
C GLU A 48 6.82 3.91 -4.00
N ASP A 49 7.45 5.02 -4.33
CA ASP A 49 7.04 5.83 -5.49
C ASP A 49 7.13 5.04 -6.80
N GLY A 50 8.16 4.20 -6.94
CA GLY A 50 8.31 3.30 -8.09
C GLY A 50 7.20 2.24 -8.17
N HIS A 51 6.81 1.66 -7.03
CA HIS A 51 5.68 0.73 -6.95
C HIS A 51 4.38 1.43 -7.32
N LEU A 52 4.14 2.63 -6.80
CA LEU A 52 2.98 3.45 -7.14
C LEU A 52 2.88 3.69 -8.66
N GLU A 53 3.96 4.09 -9.30
CA GLU A 53 4.00 4.30 -10.74
C GLU A 53 3.68 3.02 -11.52
N THR A 54 4.19 1.89 -11.05
CA THR A 54 3.89 0.57 -11.62
C THR A 54 2.40 0.27 -11.56
N PHE A 55 1.77 0.41 -10.39
CA PHE A 55 0.33 0.19 -10.23
C PHE A 55 -0.50 1.16 -11.05
N GLN A 56 -0.13 2.44 -11.10
CA GLN A 56 -0.79 3.43 -11.95
C GLN A 56 -0.70 3.05 -13.44
N SER A 57 0.45 2.57 -13.87
CA SER A 57 0.65 2.11 -15.25
C SER A 57 -0.23 0.89 -15.57
N MET A 58 -0.30 -0.06 -14.67
CA MET A 58 -1.16 -1.25 -14.83
C MET A 58 -2.64 -0.86 -14.87
N ARG A 59 -3.07 0.04 -13.97
CA ARG A 59 -4.44 0.55 -13.92
C ARG A 59 -4.86 1.24 -15.21
N ARG A 60 -3.98 2.05 -15.81
CA ARG A 60 -4.24 2.72 -17.09
C ARG A 60 -4.46 1.75 -18.27
N LYS A 61 -3.94 0.54 -18.16
CA LYS A 61 -4.09 -0.50 -19.20
C LYS A 61 -5.37 -1.33 -19.08
N LEU A 62 -6.15 -1.12 -18.03
CA LEU A 62 -7.40 -1.83 -17.83
C LEU A 62 -8.41 -1.47 -18.92
N THR A 63 -9.16 -2.48 -19.37
CA THR A 63 -10.29 -2.30 -20.29
C THR A 63 -11.50 -1.71 -19.57
N ASP A 64 -12.45 -1.15 -20.31
CA ASP A 64 -13.68 -0.61 -19.75
C ASP A 64 -14.45 -1.67 -18.94
N LYS A 65 -14.45 -2.92 -19.42
CA LYS A 65 -15.10 -4.05 -18.73
C LYS A 65 -14.48 -4.34 -17.38
N GLU A 66 -13.16 -4.23 -17.28
CA GLU A 66 -12.44 -4.45 -16.02
C GLU A 66 -12.65 -3.32 -15.00
N LYS A 67 -13.16 -2.18 -15.45
CA LYS A 67 -13.51 -1.03 -14.61
C LYS A 67 -14.99 -0.99 -14.23
N GLU A 68 -15.83 -1.87 -14.79
CA GLU A 68 -17.25 -1.91 -14.45
C GLU A 68 -17.46 -2.34 -12.99
N PRO A 69 -18.36 -1.67 -12.26
CA PRO A 69 -18.70 -2.09 -10.91
C PRO A 69 -19.26 -3.51 -10.90
N VAL A 70 -18.71 -4.36 -10.05
CA VAL A 70 -19.14 -5.76 -9.90
C VAL A 70 -20.40 -5.85 -9.04
N VAL A 71 -20.63 -4.87 -8.16
CA VAL A 71 -21.74 -4.83 -7.21
C VAL A 71 -22.38 -3.46 -7.24
N TYR A 72 -23.71 -3.42 -7.13
CA TYR A 72 -24.44 -2.18 -6.92
C TYR A 72 -24.11 -1.60 -5.54
N ASP A 73 -23.44 -0.47 -5.53
CA ASP A 73 -22.94 0.20 -4.33
C ASP A 73 -23.24 1.71 -4.41
N PRO A 74 -24.52 2.10 -4.22
CA PRO A 74 -24.93 3.51 -4.37
C PRO A 74 -24.32 4.45 -3.33
N ASP A 75 -23.94 3.91 -2.16
CA ASP A 75 -23.37 4.68 -1.05
C ASP A 75 -21.84 4.65 -1.02
N ASN A 76 -21.23 4.01 -2.03
CA ASN A 76 -19.78 3.90 -2.17
C ASN A 76 -19.08 3.24 -0.97
N GLU A 77 -19.77 2.31 -0.33
CA GLU A 77 -19.24 1.58 0.85
C GLU A 77 -18.01 0.74 0.52
N ALA A 78 -17.98 0.16 -0.68
CA ALA A 78 -16.83 -0.63 -1.14
C ALA A 78 -15.56 0.24 -1.22
N ALA A 79 -15.65 1.44 -1.79
CA ALA A 79 -14.52 2.36 -1.85
C ALA A 79 -14.08 2.81 -0.45
N GLN A 80 -15.03 3.07 0.46
CA GLN A 80 -14.71 3.42 1.84
C GLN A 80 -14.00 2.26 2.57
N TYR A 81 -14.46 1.04 2.33
CA TYR A 81 -13.83 -0.16 2.90
C TYR A 81 -12.39 -0.35 2.35
N LEU A 82 -12.20 -0.19 1.05
CA LEU A 82 -10.88 -0.26 0.42
C LEU A 82 -9.94 0.82 0.96
N GLN A 83 -10.44 2.04 1.13
CA GLN A 83 -9.66 3.13 1.72
C GLN A 83 -9.25 2.81 3.14
N ALA A 84 -10.16 2.30 3.96
CA ALA A 84 -9.86 1.90 5.33
C ALA A 84 -8.81 0.77 5.37
N MET A 85 -8.91 -0.21 4.47
CA MET A 85 -7.91 -1.27 4.35
C MET A 85 -6.55 -0.71 3.93
N ALA A 86 -6.50 0.18 2.96
CA ALA A 86 -5.27 0.83 2.51
C ALA A 86 -4.62 1.63 3.65
N ASP A 87 -5.40 2.35 4.41
CA ASP A 87 -4.91 3.14 5.55
C ASP A 87 -4.35 2.25 6.67
N MET A 88 -4.94 1.08 6.89
CA MET A 88 -4.42 0.10 7.85
C MET A 88 -3.09 -0.52 7.39
N HIS A 89 -2.95 -0.82 6.10
CA HIS A 89 -1.76 -1.45 5.53
C HIS A 89 -0.71 -0.43 5.09
N GLY A 90 -1.11 0.80 4.84
CA GLY A 90 -0.21 1.89 4.47
C GLY A 90 0.76 2.31 5.58
N CYS A 91 0.55 1.82 6.78
CA CYS A 91 1.50 1.93 7.87
C CYS A 91 2.56 0.82 7.84
N GLU A 92 2.56 0.05 6.81
CA GLU A 92 3.42 -1.07 6.49
C GLU A 92 3.90 -1.90 7.69
N GLY A 93 3.68 -3.18 7.64
CA GLY A 93 4.19 -4.09 8.64
C GLY A 93 3.54 -3.95 10.02
N LYS A 94 2.25 -3.59 10.08
CA LYS A 94 1.54 -3.42 11.36
C LYS A 94 2.23 -2.48 12.35
N ILE A 95 3.05 -1.58 11.83
CA ILE A 95 3.38 -0.42 12.63
C ILE A 95 2.05 0.31 12.78
N SER A 96 1.44 0.12 13.93
CA SER A 96 0.22 0.84 14.29
C SER A 96 0.42 2.32 13.95
N PRO A 97 -0.56 3.04 13.41
CA PRO A 97 -0.49 4.48 13.22
C PRO A 97 -0.06 5.23 14.48
N THR A 98 -0.23 4.59 15.64
CA THR A 98 0.21 5.09 16.94
C THR A 98 1.68 4.81 17.27
N LYS A 99 2.35 3.95 16.50
CA LYS A 99 3.77 3.64 16.65
C LYS A 99 4.58 4.32 15.55
N GLU A 100 4.74 5.63 15.67
CA GLU A 100 5.68 6.34 14.83
C GLU A 100 7.11 5.92 15.15
N LEU A 101 7.98 5.91 14.14
CA LEU A 101 9.40 5.77 14.35
C LEU A 101 9.89 6.94 15.21
N THR A 102 10.68 6.63 16.22
CA THR A 102 11.14 7.63 17.20
C THR A 102 12.29 8.49 16.66
N GLY A 103 12.91 8.09 15.55
CA GLY A 103 14.13 8.68 15.01
C GLY A 103 15.40 8.17 15.68
N LYS A 104 15.26 7.23 16.62
CA LYS A 104 16.38 6.61 17.35
C LYS A 104 16.65 5.17 16.94
N GLU A 105 15.87 4.64 16.03
CA GLU A 105 16.04 3.28 15.52
C GLU A 105 17.40 3.11 14.85
N THR A 106 18.03 1.96 15.07
CA THR A 106 19.25 1.57 14.37
C THR A 106 18.94 1.21 12.93
N LEU A 107 19.96 1.25 12.08
CA LEU A 107 19.83 0.85 10.68
C LEU A 107 19.29 -0.58 10.54
N LYS A 108 19.72 -1.48 11.42
CA LYS A 108 19.23 -2.86 11.47
C LYS A 108 17.74 -2.91 11.77
N GLU A 109 17.29 -2.17 12.77
CA GLU A 109 15.86 -2.08 13.13
C GLU A 109 15.01 -1.55 11.98
N ILE A 110 15.49 -0.53 11.26
CA ILE A 110 14.81 0.01 10.08
C ILE A 110 14.70 -1.04 8.98
N ILE A 111 15.78 -1.77 8.71
CA ILE A 111 15.78 -2.85 7.70
C ILE A 111 14.81 -3.96 8.10
N GLU A 112 14.78 -4.36 9.36
CA GLU A 112 13.84 -5.38 9.86
C GLU A 112 12.39 -4.93 9.71
N ILE A 113 12.10 -3.68 10.02
CA ILE A 113 10.77 -3.07 9.83
C ILE A 113 10.38 -3.11 8.36
N ALA A 114 11.26 -2.65 7.46
CA ALA A 114 11.01 -2.65 6.03
C ALA A 114 10.81 -4.06 5.47
N LEU A 115 11.61 -5.03 5.86
CA LEU A 115 11.46 -6.42 5.44
C LEU A 115 10.13 -7.03 5.88
N ASN A 116 9.69 -6.75 7.10
CA ASN A 116 8.40 -7.21 7.59
C ASN A 116 7.24 -6.56 6.83
N ALA A 117 7.35 -5.27 6.55
CA ALA A 117 6.38 -4.53 5.74
C ALA A 117 6.24 -5.13 4.34
N GLU A 118 7.35 -5.38 3.66
CA GLU A 118 7.35 -6.00 2.33
C GLU A 118 6.73 -7.40 2.34
N LYS A 119 7.05 -8.22 3.32
CA LYS A 119 6.46 -9.56 3.47
C LYS A 119 4.95 -9.49 3.66
N GLU A 120 4.48 -8.58 4.50
CA GLU A 120 3.05 -8.39 4.74
C GLU A 120 2.33 -7.85 3.51
N SER A 121 2.95 -6.94 2.78
CA SER A 121 2.41 -6.43 1.51
C SER A 121 2.24 -7.53 0.48
N VAL A 122 3.22 -8.43 0.33
CA VAL A 122 3.13 -9.59 -0.57
C VAL A 122 1.96 -10.50 -0.17
N VAL A 123 1.82 -10.82 1.11
CA VAL A 123 0.72 -11.65 1.61
C VAL A 123 -0.63 -10.97 1.36
N PHE A 124 -0.70 -9.67 1.60
CA PHE A 124 -1.90 -8.88 1.39
C PHE A 124 -2.32 -8.85 -0.09
N TYR A 125 -1.41 -8.51 -0.99
CA TYR A 125 -1.69 -8.49 -2.44
C TYR A 125 -2.04 -9.89 -2.97
N PHE A 126 -1.40 -10.92 -2.48
CA PHE A 126 -1.74 -12.29 -2.83
C PHE A 126 -3.16 -12.66 -2.37
N GLY A 127 -3.57 -12.21 -1.17
CA GLY A 127 -4.92 -12.38 -0.65
C GLY A 127 -5.98 -11.66 -1.48
N LEU A 128 -5.66 -10.46 -2.00
CA LEU A 128 -6.58 -9.68 -2.84
C LEU A 128 -6.96 -10.40 -4.15
N LYS A 129 -6.11 -11.28 -4.64
CA LYS A 129 -6.40 -12.10 -5.82
C LYS A 129 -7.72 -12.85 -5.70
N ASN A 130 -8.10 -13.25 -4.49
CA ASN A 130 -9.35 -13.97 -4.25
C ASN A 130 -10.61 -13.09 -4.33
N PHE A 131 -10.45 -11.77 -4.35
CA PHE A 131 -11.55 -10.80 -4.45
C PHE A 131 -11.76 -10.29 -5.88
N VAL A 132 -10.93 -10.71 -6.82
CA VAL A 132 -11.02 -10.34 -8.23
C VAL A 132 -11.72 -11.47 -9.00
N PRO A 133 -12.66 -11.17 -9.90
CA PRO A 133 -13.29 -12.20 -10.74
C PRO A 133 -12.25 -12.95 -11.59
N ASP A 134 -12.45 -14.26 -11.79
CA ASP A 134 -11.58 -15.10 -12.61
C ASP A 134 -11.42 -14.60 -14.05
N THR A 135 -12.36 -13.78 -14.52
CA THR A 135 -12.34 -13.17 -15.85
C THR A 135 -11.46 -11.94 -15.97
N ALA A 136 -10.90 -11.45 -14.86
CA ALA A 136 -10.05 -10.25 -14.84
C ALA A 136 -8.57 -10.53 -15.14
N GLY A 137 -8.19 -11.75 -15.45
CA GLY A 137 -6.85 -12.15 -15.89
C GLY A 137 -5.86 -12.39 -14.78
#